data_7e59d12ca97cdc21a739ba130d0668df
#
_entry.id   7e59d12ca97cdc21a739ba130d0668df
#
_cell.length_a   1.000
_cell.length_b   1.000
_cell.length_c   1.000
_cell.angle_alpha   90.00
_cell.angle_beta   90.00
_cell.angle_gamma   90.00
#
_symmetry.space_group_name_H-M   'P 1'
#
loop_
_entity.id
_entity.type
_entity.pdbx_description
1 polymer ?
#
loop_
_entity_poly.entity_id
_entity_poly.type
_entity_poly.pdbx_seq_one_letter_code
_entity_poly.pdbx_strand_id
1 'polypeptide(L)'
;QCGCVLLNKLDISQSTLSHHMKILCDSGIVEGKKAGKWTHYSISQQGVAAAQELLAGLKINSLTDRQGCSCRSSSGGICVQGKTKLYVLTGFLGSGKTTILLRLLDQLKGRRVGVIQNEFGKLGIDGTILRDDDIKMVEISRGSIFCSCLKLSFVQALADMAAQELEYLFVESSGLGDPSNVEEILDAAKQLCGDAYDFAGAICLVDAVNFFDQLDDLETVHRQLKHCHLAVITKVDLVDAERLSQLREKIRQINPACRIEVSSNAN
;
A
#
# COMPACT_ATOMS: atom_id res chain seq x y z
N GLN A 1 -28.40 -18.57 -0.14
CA GLN A 1 -28.83 -17.71 0.99
C GLN A 1 -29.32 -16.36 0.46
N CYS A 2 -30.30 -15.74 1.15
CA CYS A 2 -30.74 -14.39 0.79
C CYS A 2 -29.68 -13.36 1.20
N GLY A 3 -29.52 -12.29 0.40
CA GLY A 3 -28.62 -11.20 0.73
C GLY A 3 -28.88 -10.54 2.11
N CYS A 4 -30.13 -10.50 2.56
CA CYS A 4 -30.50 -10.02 3.89
C CYS A 4 -29.91 -10.88 5.03
N VAL A 5 -29.83 -12.19 4.85
CA VAL A 5 -29.21 -13.10 5.84
C VAL A 5 -27.69 -12.91 5.87
N LEU A 6 -27.07 -12.64 4.73
CA LEU A 6 -25.64 -12.37 4.65
C LEU A 6 -25.28 -11.03 5.32
N LEU A 7 -26.09 -9.99 5.13
CA LEU A 7 -25.91 -8.70 5.81
C LEU A 7 -25.88 -8.85 7.33
N ASN A 8 -26.86 -9.56 7.87
CA ASN A 8 -26.94 -9.77 9.33
C ASN A 8 -25.81 -10.61 9.91
N LYS A 9 -25.19 -11.49 9.08
CA LYS A 9 -24.09 -12.36 9.54
C LYS A 9 -22.71 -11.71 9.41
N LEU A 10 -22.54 -10.80 8.46
CA LEU A 10 -21.23 -10.24 8.13
C LEU A 10 -21.00 -8.84 8.70
N ASP A 11 -22.03 -8.24 9.28
CA ASP A 11 -21.99 -6.87 9.85
C ASP A 11 -21.39 -5.82 8.89
N ILE A 12 -21.84 -5.87 7.64
CA ILE A 12 -21.38 -4.96 6.58
C ILE A 12 -22.54 -4.21 5.95
N SER A 13 -22.26 -3.08 5.28
CA SER A 13 -23.29 -2.31 4.60
C SER A 13 -23.86 -3.05 3.37
N GLN A 14 -25.09 -2.71 2.98
CA GLN A 14 -25.73 -3.31 1.80
C GLN A 14 -24.93 -3.02 0.50
N SER A 15 -24.34 -1.83 0.39
CA SER A 15 -23.47 -1.46 -0.75
C SER A 15 -22.23 -2.32 -0.83
N THR A 16 -21.58 -2.55 0.32
CA THR A 16 -20.40 -3.42 0.45
C THR A 16 -20.73 -4.86 0.07
N LEU A 17 -21.82 -5.40 0.60
CA LEU A 17 -22.27 -6.76 0.23
C LEU A 17 -22.55 -6.88 -1.24
N SER A 18 -23.28 -5.91 -1.82
CA SER A 18 -23.62 -5.92 -3.26
C SER A 18 -22.38 -5.90 -4.14
N HIS A 19 -21.36 -5.13 -3.76
CA HIS A 19 -20.08 -5.07 -4.47
C HIS A 19 -19.35 -6.42 -4.43
N HIS A 20 -19.18 -7.01 -3.25
CA HIS A 20 -18.52 -8.31 -3.13
C HIS A 20 -19.27 -9.45 -3.81
N MET A 21 -20.60 -9.47 -3.69
CA MET A 21 -21.41 -10.48 -4.36
C MET A 21 -21.37 -10.35 -5.88
N LYS A 22 -21.24 -9.12 -6.40
CA LYS A 22 -21.03 -8.91 -7.84
C LYS A 22 -19.71 -9.53 -8.29
N ILE A 23 -18.61 -9.29 -7.58
CA ILE A 23 -17.30 -9.86 -7.93
C ILE A 23 -17.35 -11.40 -7.92
N LEU A 24 -17.97 -11.99 -6.88
CA LEU A 24 -18.12 -13.44 -6.78
C LEU A 24 -19.02 -14.04 -7.88
N CYS A 25 -20.05 -13.30 -8.32
CA CYS A 25 -20.87 -13.73 -9.47
C CYS A 25 -20.12 -13.57 -10.78
N ASP A 26 -19.39 -12.48 -10.97
CA ASP A 26 -18.60 -12.22 -12.18
C ASP A 26 -17.45 -13.24 -12.34
N SER A 27 -16.90 -13.74 -11.23
CA SER A 27 -15.92 -14.84 -11.22
C SER A 27 -16.52 -16.23 -11.46
N GLY A 28 -17.84 -16.35 -11.48
CA GLY A 28 -18.54 -17.63 -11.65
C GLY A 28 -18.55 -18.54 -10.42
N ILE A 29 -17.91 -18.17 -9.31
CA ILE A 29 -17.88 -18.96 -8.05
C ILE A 29 -19.24 -18.97 -7.36
N VAL A 30 -20.01 -17.88 -7.52
CA VAL A 30 -21.34 -17.71 -6.95
C VAL A 30 -22.35 -17.42 -8.04
N GLU A 31 -23.53 -18.00 -7.93
CA GLU A 31 -24.69 -17.69 -8.76
C GLU A 31 -25.70 -16.87 -7.99
N GLY A 32 -26.15 -15.75 -8.59
CA GLY A 32 -27.19 -14.89 -8.05
C GLY A 32 -28.52 -15.06 -8.79
N LYS A 33 -29.58 -15.50 -8.12
CA LYS A 33 -30.95 -15.59 -8.68
C LYS A 33 -31.85 -14.56 -8.05
N LYS A 34 -32.46 -13.69 -8.86
CA LYS A 34 -33.46 -12.72 -8.40
C LYS A 34 -34.80 -13.42 -8.13
N ALA A 35 -35.34 -13.20 -6.94
CA ALA A 35 -36.69 -13.62 -6.56
C ALA A 35 -37.42 -12.40 -5.97
N GLY A 36 -38.19 -11.70 -6.82
CA GLY A 36 -38.86 -10.45 -6.47
C GLY A 36 -37.86 -9.33 -6.13
N LYS A 37 -37.96 -8.77 -4.91
CA LYS A 37 -37.04 -7.73 -4.41
C LYS A 37 -35.72 -8.28 -3.87
N TRP A 38 -35.55 -9.59 -3.80
CA TRP A 38 -34.41 -10.23 -3.14
C TRP A 38 -33.55 -10.99 -4.12
N THR A 39 -32.25 -10.99 -3.88
CA THR A 39 -31.31 -11.84 -4.63
C THR A 39 -30.87 -12.98 -3.71
N HIS A 40 -31.03 -14.20 -4.18
CA HIS A 40 -30.53 -15.41 -3.53
C HIS A 40 -29.22 -15.83 -4.15
N TYR A 41 -28.23 -16.08 -3.33
CA TYR A 41 -26.90 -16.49 -3.72
C TYR A 41 -26.65 -17.94 -3.39
N SER A 42 -26.10 -18.69 -4.33
CA SER A 42 -25.66 -20.08 -4.18
C SER A 42 -24.25 -20.27 -4.73
N ILE A 43 -23.52 -21.19 -4.14
CA ILE A 43 -22.19 -21.56 -4.66
C ILE A 43 -22.38 -22.35 -5.96
N SER A 44 -21.66 -21.97 -7.01
CA SER A 44 -21.62 -22.67 -8.28
C SER A 44 -20.63 -23.85 -8.19
N GLN A 45 -21.11 -25.07 -8.39
CA GLN A 45 -20.22 -26.24 -8.38
C GLN A 45 -19.18 -26.20 -9.50
N GLN A 46 -19.57 -25.69 -10.67
CA GLN A 46 -18.66 -25.52 -11.80
C GLN A 46 -17.60 -24.44 -11.51
N GLY A 47 -18.01 -23.32 -10.93
CA GLY A 47 -17.08 -22.24 -10.57
C GLY A 47 -16.08 -22.65 -9.50
N VAL A 48 -16.51 -23.44 -8.51
CA VAL A 48 -15.59 -24.00 -7.49
C VAL A 48 -14.63 -24.99 -8.14
N ALA A 49 -15.10 -25.87 -9.02
CA ALA A 49 -14.22 -26.83 -9.70
C ALA A 49 -13.17 -26.11 -10.58
N ALA A 50 -13.58 -25.07 -11.33
CA ALA A 50 -12.65 -24.27 -12.12
C ALA A 50 -11.62 -23.53 -11.25
N ALA A 51 -12.03 -22.99 -10.11
CA ALA A 51 -11.13 -22.35 -9.17
C ALA A 51 -10.13 -23.36 -8.56
N GLN A 52 -10.58 -24.57 -8.23
CA GLN A 52 -9.72 -25.64 -7.75
C GLN A 52 -8.70 -26.10 -8.80
N GLU A 53 -9.11 -26.18 -10.06
CA GLU A 53 -8.24 -26.53 -11.18
C GLU A 53 -7.19 -25.44 -11.45
N LEU A 54 -7.58 -24.16 -11.38
CA LEU A 54 -6.65 -23.02 -11.42
C LEU A 54 -5.64 -23.09 -10.28
N LEU A 55 -6.08 -23.36 -9.06
CA LEU A 55 -5.20 -23.48 -7.89
C LEU A 55 -4.28 -24.71 -8.00
N ALA A 56 -4.77 -25.84 -8.52
CA ALA A 56 -3.97 -27.03 -8.77
C ALA A 56 -2.94 -26.83 -9.91
N GLY A 57 -3.27 -25.98 -10.88
CA GLY A 57 -2.37 -25.58 -11.98
C GLY A 57 -1.27 -24.59 -11.54
N LEU A 58 -1.45 -23.90 -10.42
CA LEU A 58 -0.40 -23.12 -9.79
C LEU A 58 0.63 -24.12 -9.25
N LYS A 59 1.65 -24.44 -10.04
CA LYS A 59 2.85 -25.11 -9.54
C LYS A 59 3.43 -24.18 -8.47
N ILE A 60 3.10 -24.44 -7.23
CA ILE A 60 3.91 -23.99 -6.10
C ILE A 60 5.21 -24.75 -6.30
N ASN A 61 6.16 -24.13 -7.01
CA ASN A 61 7.53 -24.62 -7.02
C ASN A 61 7.93 -24.63 -5.57
N SER A 62 7.91 -25.82 -5.00
CA SER A 62 8.42 -26.07 -3.66
C SER A 62 9.80 -25.43 -3.60
N LEU A 63 9.97 -24.47 -2.70
CA LEU A 63 11.21 -23.73 -2.45
C LEU A 63 12.35 -24.63 -1.92
N THR A 64 12.37 -25.91 -2.30
CA THR A 64 13.39 -26.89 -1.89
C THR A 64 14.52 -27.05 -2.89
N ASP A 65 14.50 -26.41 -4.05
CA ASP A 65 15.63 -26.43 -5.00
C ASP A 65 16.35 -25.07 -5.05
N ARG A 66 16.82 -24.61 -3.88
CA ARG A 66 17.99 -23.71 -3.84
C ARG A 66 19.26 -24.51 -3.96
N GLN A 67 19.44 -25.21 -5.08
CA GLN A 67 20.76 -25.66 -5.47
C GLN A 67 21.53 -24.45 -6.03
N GLY A 68 22.49 -24.01 -5.20
CA GLY A 68 23.74 -23.46 -5.65
C GLY A 68 23.68 -22.28 -6.59
N CYS A 69 23.55 -21.06 -6.06
CA CYS A 69 24.16 -19.92 -6.69
C CYS A 69 25.68 -20.16 -6.73
N SER A 70 26.20 -20.68 -7.85
CA SER A 70 27.62 -20.71 -8.12
C SER A 70 28.10 -19.31 -8.50
N CYS A 71 28.26 -18.45 -7.51
CA CYS A 71 29.02 -17.23 -7.66
C CYS A 71 30.47 -17.62 -7.94
N ARG A 72 30.86 -17.68 -9.21
CA ARG A 72 32.28 -17.75 -9.58
C ARG A 72 32.93 -16.47 -9.08
N SER A 73 33.74 -16.69 -8.07
CA SER A 73 34.63 -15.71 -7.49
C SER A 73 35.60 -15.16 -8.54
N SER A 74 35.52 -13.86 -8.76
CA SER A 74 36.70 -13.09 -9.14
C SER A 74 36.58 -11.73 -8.46
N SER A 75 37.55 -11.53 -7.53
CA SER A 75 37.83 -10.31 -6.77
C SER A 75 36.84 -9.91 -5.65
N GLY A 76 37.27 -10.20 -4.46
CA GLY A 76 37.04 -9.70 -3.10
C GLY A 76 36.04 -8.54 -2.88
N GLY A 77 34.76 -8.85 -2.83
CA GLY A 77 33.73 -7.97 -2.26
C GLY A 77 32.78 -8.82 -1.44
N ILE A 78 32.77 -8.63 -0.13
CA ILE A 78 31.77 -9.21 0.77
C ILE A 78 30.45 -8.54 0.37
N CYS A 79 29.60 -9.21 -0.42
CA CYS A 79 28.20 -8.84 -0.57
C CYS A 79 27.48 -9.10 0.76
N VAL A 80 27.50 -8.16 1.67
CA VAL A 80 26.51 -8.04 2.71
C VAL A 80 25.27 -7.53 2.00
N GLN A 81 24.40 -8.42 1.55
CA GLN A 81 23.07 -8.06 1.06
C GLN A 81 22.28 -7.54 2.27
N GLY A 82 22.29 -6.22 2.46
CA GLY A 82 21.45 -5.55 3.44
C GLY A 82 19.98 -5.70 3.01
N LYS A 83 19.07 -5.84 3.97
CA LYS A 83 17.63 -5.84 3.71
C LYS A 83 17.22 -4.55 3.01
N THR A 84 16.23 -4.63 2.11
CA THR A 84 15.62 -3.46 1.48
C THR A 84 14.90 -2.61 2.52
N LYS A 85 15.24 -1.33 2.63
CA LYS A 85 14.56 -0.39 3.52
C LYS A 85 13.21 0.01 2.96
N LEU A 86 12.15 -0.38 3.65
CA LEU A 86 10.77 -0.14 3.24
C LEU A 86 10.18 1.07 3.97
N TYR A 87 9.68 2.03 3.21
CA TYR A 87 8.95 3.21 3.69
C TYR A 87 7.53 3.22 3.16
N VAL A 88 6.56 3.56 4.02
CA VAL A 88 5.17 3.77 3.61
C VAL A 88 4.87 5.26 3.62
N LEU A 89 4.41 5.79 2.49
CA LEU A 89 3.92 7.16 2.34
C LEU A 89 2.40 7.16 2.49
N THR A 90 1.90 7.82 3.52
CA THR A 90 0.48 7.98 3.81
C THR A 90 0.12 9.46 3.95
N GLY A 91 -1.14 9.76 4.12
CA GLY A 91 -1.67 11.12 4.22
C GLY A 91 -2.87 11.31 3.32
N PHE A 92 -3.73 12.25 3.64
CA PHE A 92 -4.99 12.46 2.95
C PHE A 92 -4.82 12.90 1.48
N LEU A 93 -5.90 12.89 0.71
CA LEU A 93 -5.92 13.32 -0.69
C LEU A 93 -5.40 14.77 -0.82
N GLY A 94 -4.51 15.01 -1.78
CA GLY A 94 -3.93 16.33 -2.01
C GLY A 94 -2.87 16.79 -1.00
N SER A 95 -2.45 15.94 -0.04
CA SER A 95 -1.39 16.26 0.93
C SER A 95 0.03 16.31 0.33
N GLY A 96 0.20 15.97 -0.95
CA GLY A 96 1.48 16.07 -1.65
C GLY A 96 2.32 14.79 -1.61
N LYS A 97 1.74 13.61 -1.35
CA LYS A 97 2.46 12.31 -1.31
C LYS A 97 3.32 12.09 -2.54
N THR A 98 2.70 12.16 -3.69
CA THR A 98 3.38 11.93 -4.95
C THR A 98 4.45 12.97 -5.27
N THR A 99 4.22 14.24 -4.90
CA THR A 99 5.22 15.31 -5.06
C THR A 99 6.47 15.03 -4.23
N ILE A 100 6.29 14.61 -2.97
CA ILE A 100 7.40 14.24 -2.09
C ILE A 100 8.09 12.97 -2.59
N LEU A 101 7.33 11.96 -3.05
CA LEU A 101 7.90 10.74 -3.62
C LEU A 101 8.81 11.07 -4.81
N LEU A 102 8.35 11.90 -5.75
CA LEU A 102 9.17 12.30 -6.91
C LEU A 102 10.47 13.01 -6.51
N ARG A 103 10.42 13.89 -5.50
CA ARG A 103 11.63 14.54 -4.96
C ARG A 103 12.59 13.55 -4.30
N LEU A 104 12.06 12.56 -3.57
CA LEU A 104 12.87 11.50 -2.99
C LEU A 104 13.55 10.65 -4.06
N LEU A 105 12.83 10.29 -5.12
CA LEU A 105 13.37 9.55 -6.25
C LEU A 105 14.48 10.34 -6.96
N ASP A 106 14.29 11.65 -7.15
CA ASP A 106 15.32 12.52 -7.73
C ASP A 106 16.62 12.57 -6.91
N GLN A 107 16.50 12.60 -5.58
CA GLN A 107 17.64 12.57 -4.65
C GLN A 107 18.32 11.19 -4.56
N LEU A 108 17.61 10.14 -4.91
CA LEU A 108 18.10 8.75 -4.87
C LEU A 108 18.54 8.23 -6.23
N LYS A 109 18.75 9.11 -7.21
CA LYS A 109 19.31 8.73 -8.52
C LYS A 109 20.60 7.95 -8.37
N GLY A 110 20.74 6.87 -9.14
CA GLY A 110 21.87 5.95 -9.05
C GLY A 110 21.80 4.96 -7.88
N ARG A 111 20.68 4.93 -7.14
CA ARG A 111 20.36 3.89 -6.15
C ARG A 111 19.29 2.96 -6.70
N ARG A 112 19.31 1.71 -6.30
CA ARG A 112 18.28 0.74 -6.69
C ARG A 112 17.04 0.95 -5.83
N VAL A 113 16.04 1.60 -6.44
CA VAL A 113 14.82 2.02 -5.75
C VAL A 113 13.59 1.34 -6.36
N GLY A 114 12.74 0.80 -5.52
CA GLY A 114 11.42 0.32 -5.89
C GLY A 114 10.31 1.25 -5.45
N VAL A 115 9.23 1.28 -6.20
CA VAL A 115 8.01 2.01 -5.85
C VAL A 115 6.80 1.12 -6.07
N ILE A 116 5.97 0.98 -5.05
CA ILE A 116 4.63 0.38 -5.16
C ILE A 116 3.61 1.49 -4.97
N GLN A 117 2.77 1.71 -5.99
CA GLN A 117 1.71 2.72 -5.96
C GLN A 117 0.33 2.09 -6.02
N ASN A 118 -0.63 2.68 -5.30
CA ASN A 118 -2.01 2.19 -5.23
C ASN A 118 -2.90 2.71 -6.37
N GLU A 119 -2.54 3.81 -7.01
CA GLU A 119 -3.31 4.43 -8.09
C GLU A 119 -2.40 5.14 -9.08
N PHE A 120 -2.41 4.70 -10.33
CA PHE A 120 -1.97 5.50 -11.47
C PHE A 120 -3.08 6.49 -11.86
N GLY A 121 -3.38 7.41 -10.98
CA GLY A 121 -4.27 8.50 -11.28
C GLY A 121 -3.47 9.76 -11.57
N LYS A 122 -3.20 10.10 -12.82
CA LYS A 122 -2.82 11.45 -13.26
C LYS A 122 -1.41 11.95 -12.93
N LEU A 123 -0.48 11.12 -12.60
CA LEU A 123 0.91 11.53 -12.70
C LEU A 123 1.39 11.24 -14.10
N GLY A 124 1.48 12.31 -14.87
CA GLY A 124 2.58 12.39 -15.78
C GLY A 124 3.88 12.34 -14.96
N ILE A 125 4.26 11.15 -14.55
CA ILE A 125 5.68 10.86 -14.41
C ILE A 125 6.13 10.97 -15.84
N ASP A 126 6.53 12.19 -16.25
CA ASP A 126 7.12 12.42 -17.56
C ASP A 126 8.16 11.34 -17.71
N GLY A 127 8.06 10.57 -18.81
CA GLY A 127 8.92 9.40 -19.06
C GLY A 127 10.43 9.68 -19.00
N THR A 128 10.81 10.84 -18.52
CA THR A 128 12.15 11.31 -18.21
C THR A 128 12.69 10.77 -16.88
N ILE A 129 11.83 10.59 -15.85
CA ILE A 129 12.26 10.02 -14.55
C ILE A 129 12.28 8.49 -14.61
N LEU A 130 11.44 7.89 -15.47
CA LEU A 130 11.39 6.43 -15.69
C LEU A 130 12.47 5.87 -16.61
N ARG A 131 13.35 6.71 -17.15
CA ARG A 131 14.47 6.26 -18.00
C ARG A 131 15.70 5.82 -17.21
N ASP A 132 15.66 5.91 -15.89
CA ASP A 132 16.72 5.40 -15.03
C ASP A 132 16.45 3.89 -14.81
N ASP A 133 17.34 3.05 -15.36
CA ASP A 133 17.24 1.57 -15.24
C ASP A 133 17.28 1.10 -13.77
N ASP A 134 17.65 1.98 -12.85
CA ASP A 134 17.75 1.71 -11.42
C ASP A 134 16.41 1.86 -10.65
N ILE A 135 15.36 2.41 -11.29
CA ILE A 135 14.04 2.56 -10.65
C ILE A 135 13.07 1.48 -11.15
N LYS A 136 12.58 0.65 -10.24
CA LYS A 136 11.56 -0.37 -10.51
C LYS A 136 10.22 0.05 -9.96
N MET A 137 9.17 0.02 -10.78
CA MET A 137 7.83 0.42 -10.39
C MET A 137 6.83 -0.72 -10.56
N VAL A 138 5.97 -0.90 -9.57
CA VAL A 138 4.80 -1.80 -9.62
C VAL A 138 3.55 -1.03 -9.24
N GLU A 139 2.54 -1.15 -10.09
CA GLU A 139 1.20 -0.61 -9.84
C GLU A 139 0.28 -1.68 -9.28
N ILE A 140 -0.46 -1.33 -8.22
CA ILE A 140 -1.56 -2.15 -7.72
C ILE A 140 -2.87 -1.44 -8.08
N SER A 141 -3.54 -1.90 -9.13
CA SER A 141 -4.77 -1.33 -9.63
C SER A 141 -5.97 -1.72 -8.77
N ARG A 142 -6.83 -0.73 -8.44
CA ARG A 142 -8.15 -0.83 -7.79
C ARG A 142 -8.16 -1.03 -6.27
N GLY A 143 -8.46 0.05 -5.56
CA GLY A 143 -8.74 0.10 -4.12
C GLY A 143 -7.52 0.41 -3.25
N SER A 144 -7.68 0.49 -1.93
CA SER A 144 -6.57 0.76 -1.02
C SER A 144 -5.73 -0.48 -0.76
N ILE A 145 -4.40 -0.41 -0.91
CA ILE A 145 -3.46 -1.52 -0.61
C ILE A 145 -3.58 -2.03 0.83
N PHE A 146 -4.12 -1.23 1.73
CA PHE A 146 -4.39 -1.63 3.12
C PHE A 146 -5.82 -2.17 3.33
N CYS A 147 -6.64 -2.26 2.27
CA CYS A 147 -7.94 -2.92 2.33
C CYS A 147 -7.78 -4.44 2.35
N SER A 148 -8.61 -5.13 3.13
CA SER A 148 -8.59 -6.59 3.26
C SER A 148 -8.68 -7.34 1.93
N CYS A 149 -9.34 -6.76 0.92
CA CYS A 149 -9.50 -7.36 -0.40
C CYS A 149 -8.24 -7.24 -1.29
N LEU A 150 -7.27 -6.38 -0.96
CA LEU A 150 -6.04 -6.18 -1.74
C LEU A 150 -4.76 -6.62 -1.00
N LYS A 151 -4.88 -7.12 0.23
CA LYS A 151 -3.72 -7.62 0.98
C LYS A 151 -2.89 -8.63 0.18
N LEU A 152 -3.55 -9.56 -0.52
CA LEU A 152 -2.87 -10.56 -1.34
C LEU A 152 -2.08 -9.95 -2.50
N SER A 153 -2.66 -8.98 -3.22
CA SER A 153 -1.97 -8.30 -4.32
C SER A 153 -0.78 -7.49 -3.83
N PHE A 154 -0.89 -6.88 -2.64
CA PHE A 154 0.21 -6.14 -2.04
C PHE A 154 1.32 -7.07 -1.53
N VAL A 155 0.98 -8.19 -0.89
CA VAL A 155 1.93 -9.23 -0.48
C VAL A 155 2.67 -9.80 -1.70
N GLN A 156 1.98 -10.05 -2.81
CA GLN A 156 2.59 -10.50 -4.05
C GLN A 156 3.54 -9.44 -4.64
N ALA A 157 3.12 -8.16 -4.69
CA ALA A 157 3.98 -7.09 -5.16
C ALA A 157 5.25 -6.93 -4.31
N LEU A 158 5.15 -7.12 -2.99
CA LEU A 158 6.32 -7.17 -2.11
C LEU A 158 7.24 -8.35 -2.46
N ALA A 159 6.67 -9.54 -2.71
CA ALA A 159 7.47 -10.70 -3.10
C ALA A 159 8.18 -10.49 -4.44
N ASP A 160 7.51 -9.90 -5.42
CA ASP A 160 8.08 -9.58 -6.73
C ASP A 160 9.21 -8.53 -6.65
N MET A 161 9.03 -7.52 -5.78
CA MET A 161 10.04 -6.49 -5.53
C MET A 161 11.26 -7.03 -4.76
N ALA A 162 11.08 -8.01 -3.89
CA ALA A 162 12.18 -8.63 -3.15
C ALA A 162 13.20 -9.30 -4.09
N ALA A 163 12.77 -9.77 -5.27
CA ALA A 163 13.64 -10.36 -6.28
C ALA A 163 14.50 -9.33 -7.03
N GLN A 164 14.26 -8.02 -6.88
CA GLN A 164 14.92 -6.94 -7.60
C GLN A 164 16.18 -6.40 -6.88
N GLU A 165 16.57 -6.96 -5.74
CA GLU A 165 17.75 -6.55 -4.95
C GLU A 165 17.80 -5.03 -4.66
N LEU A 166 16.68 -4.44 -4.25
CA LEU A 166 16.55 -3.01 -4.01
C LEU A 166 17.25 -2.57 -2.71
N GLU A 167 17.73 -1.32 -2.69
CA GLU A 167 18.19 -0.66 -1.47
C GLU A 167 17.04 0.00 -0.71
N TYR A 168 16.08 0.58 -1.46
CA TYR A 168 14.91 1.28 -0.93
C TYR A 168 13.64 0.82 -1.63
N LEU A 169 12.58 0.70 -0.88
CA LEU A 169 11.23 0.47 -1.41
C LEU A 169 10.26 1.48 -0.80
N PHE A 170 9.64 2.29 -1.63
CA PHE A 170 8.59 3.22 -1.24
C PHE A 170 7.23 2.65 -1.61
N VAL A 171 6.30 2.69 -0.65
CA VAL A 171 4.91 2.27 -0.86
C VAL A 171 4.03 3.50 -0.70
N GLU A 172 3.47 4.00 -1.80
CA GLU A 172 2.51 5.10 -1.76
C GLU A 172 1.10 4.56 -1.56
N SER A 173 0.51 4.87 -0.41
CA SER A 173 -0.87 4.51 -0.13
C SER A 173 -1.87 5.47 -0.80
N SER A 174 -3.09 5.00 -1.04
CA SER A 174 -4.22 5.91 -1.36
C SER A 174 -4.44 6.92 -0.23
N GLY A 175 -5.08 8.05 -0.53
CA GLY A 175 -5.39 9.08 0.46
C GLY A 175 -6.23 8.62 1.66
N LEU A 176 -6.87 7.45 1.55
CA LEU A 176 -7.65 6.81 2.60
C LEU A 176 -6.96 5.59 3.20
N GLY A 177 -5.69 5.32 2.83
CA GLY A 177 -4.93 4.18 3.33
C GLY A 177 -4.56 4.33 4.81
N ASP A 178 -4.82 3.29 5.61
CA ASP A 178 -4.46 3.20 7.02
C ASP A 178 -3.22 2.32 7.18
N PRO A 179 -2.08 2.86 7.63
CA PRO A 179 -0.82 2.10 7.75
C PRO A 179 -0.77 1.16 8.98
N SER A 180 -1.81 1.09 9.79
CA SER A 180 -1.81 0.32 11.04
C SER A 180 -1.54 -1.18 10.88
N ASN A 181 -1.78 -1.73 9.70
CA ASN A 181 -1.62 -3.17 9.41
C ASN A 181 -0.39 -3.50 8.56
N VAL A 182 0.54 -2.55 8.39
CA VAL A 182 1.76 -2.75 7.58
C VAL A 182 2.60 -3.92 8.11
N GLU A 183 2.78 -4.02 9.42
CA GLU A 183 3.57 -5.09 10.04
C GLU A 183 2.96 -6.47 9.76
N GLU A 184 1.64 -6.61 9.88
CA GLU A 184 0.93 -7.85 9.54
C GLU A 184 1.13 -8.25 8.07
N ILE A 185 1.15 -7.26 7.18
CA ILE A 185 1.37 -7.49 5.74
C ILE A 185 2.83 -7.91 5.48
N LEU A 186 3.78 -7.30 6.15
CA LEU A 186 5.20 -7.67 6.04
C LEU A 186 5.46 -9.06 6.59
N ASP A 187 4.81 -9.46 7.68
CA ASP A 187 4.88 -10.82 8.21
C ASP A 187 4.31 -11.84 7.21
N ALA A 188 3.22 -11.50 6.53
CA ALA A 188 2.69 -12.35 5.47
C ALA A 188 3.64 -12.43 4.26
N ALA A 189 4.23 -11.31 3.84
CA ALA A 189 5.21 -11.26 2.74
C ALA A 189 6.48 -12.06 3.07
N LYS A 190 6.89 -12.07 4.34
CA LYS A 190 8.04 -12.84 4.82
C LYS A 190 7.93 -14.34 4.56
N GLN A 191 6.71 -14.88 4.52
CA GLN A 191 6.47 -16.27 4.18
C GLN A 191 6.76 -16.58 2.70
N LEU A 192 6.64 -15.58 1.82
CA LEU A 192 6.86 -15.73 0.38
C LEU A 192 8.29 -15.37 -0.05
N CYS A 193 8.87 -14.32 0.50
CA CYS A 193 10.17 -13.77 0.08
C CYS A 193 11.26 -13.81 1.17
N GLY A 194 10.98 -14.46 2.32
CA GLY A 194 11.90 -14.47 3.45
C GLY A 194 12.00 -13.08 4.12
N ASP A 195 13.04 -12.85 4.89
CA ASP A 195 13.27 -11.63 5.64
C ASP A 195 13.95 -10.54 4.77
N ALA A 196 13.29 -10.20 3.65
CA ALA A 196 13.84 -9.32 2.61
C ALA A 196 13.78 -7.82 3.00
N TYR A 197 12.88 -7.44 3.92
CA TYR A 197 12.59 -6.05 4.23
C TYR A 197 12.96 -5.65 5.63
N ASP A 198 13.45 -4.40 5.76
CA ASP A 198 13.59 -3.66 7.01
C ASP A 198 12.58 -2.51 6.99
N PHE A 199 11.54 -2.58 7.84
CA PHE A 199 10.53 -1.54 7.91
C PHE A 199 11.11 -0.28 8.55
N ALA A 200 11.46 0.69 7.73
CA ALA A 200 12.07 1.94 8.16
C ALA A 200 11.05 2.97 8.67
N GLY A 201 9.75 2.76 8.39
CA GLY A 201 8.67 3.52 9.00
C GLY A 201 7.61 4.05 8.02
N ALA A 202 6.51 4.55 8.60
CA ALA A 202 5.45 5.24 7.90
C ALA A 202 5.64 6.77 7.98
N ILE A 203 5.56 7.44 6.83
CA ILE A 203 5.67 8.89 6.67
C ILE A 203 4.28 9.43 6.33
N CYS A 204 3.71 10.25 7.20
CA CYS A 204 2.40 10.87 7.00
C CYS A 204 2.55 12.30 6.49
N LEU A 205 2.02 12.59 5.30
CA LEU A 205 1.99 13.93 4.72
C LEU A 205 0.76 14.68 5.22
N VAL A 206 0.98 15.83 5.84
CA VAL A 206 -0.05 16.67 6.47
C VAL A 206 -0.17 17.97 5.70
N ASP A 207 -1.33 18.21 5.09
CA ASP A 207 -1.65 19.46 4.39
C ASP A 207 -1.90 20.58 5.41
N ALA A 208 -1.01 21.57 5.51
CA ALA A 208 -1.12 22.65 6.48
C ALA A 208 -2.39 23.46 6.36
N VAL A 209 -2.93 23.60 5.15
CA VAL A 209 -4.14 24.40 4.87
C VAL A 209 -5.39 23.69 5.36
N ASN A 210 -5.55 22.41 4.98
CA ASN A 210 -6.81 21.68 5.13
C ASN A 210 -6.84 20.72 6.32
N PHE A 211 -5.77 20.63 7.10
CA PHE A 211 -5.59 19.62 8.14
C PHE A 211 -6.72 19.56 9.16
N PHE A 212 -7.13 20.71 9.72
CA PHE A 212 -8.12 20.70 10.81
C PHE A 212 -9.48 20.26 10.32
N ASP A 213 -9.91 20.74 9.15
CA ASP A 213 -11.18 20.35 8.54
C ASP A 213 -11.18 18.83 8.23
N GLN A 214 -10.06 18.33 7.71
CA GLN A 214 -9.91 16.90 7.43
C GLN A 214 -9.87 16.04 8.70
N LEU A 215 -9.29 16.55 9.78
CA LEU A 215 -9.19 15.83 11.04
C LEU A 215 -10.55 15.70 11.74
N ASP A 216 -11.37 16.75 11.69
CA ASP A 216 -12.69 16.77 12.30
C ASP A 216 -13.68 15.85 11.56
N ASP A 217 -13.55 15.75 10.24
CA ASP A 217 -14.48 15.01 9.39
C ASP A 217 -14.08 13.52 9.18
N LEU A 218 -12.80 13.17 9.37
CA LEU A 218 -12.27 11.90 8.88
C LEU A 218 -11.39 11.16 9.91
N GLU A 219 -11.93 10.09 10.47
CA GLU A 219 -11.19 9.19 11.37
C GLU A 219 -9.89 8.64 10.74
N THR A 220 -9.87 8.48 9.42
CA THR A 220 -8.69 8.00 8.68
C THR A 220 -7.48 8.91 8.88
N VAL A 221 -7.66 10.24 8.89
CA VAL A 221 -6.56 11.20 9.11
C VAL A 221 -5.95 11.03 10.49
N HIS A 222 -6.80 10.82 11.51
CA HIS A 222 -6.36 10.54 12.87
C HIS A 222 -5.55 9.24 12.95
N ARG A 223 -6.01 8.17 12.30
CA ARG A 223 -5.31 6.87 12.26
C ARG A 223 -3.98 6.96 11.52
N GLN A 224 -3.93 7.66 10.40
CA GLN A 224 -2.70 7.87 9.64
C GLN A 224 -1.62 8.54 10.50
N LEU A 225 -1.99 9.57 11.27
CA LEU A 225 -1.08 10.24 12.19
C LEU A 225 -0.70 9.37 13.38
N LYS A 226 -1.66 8.66 13.97
CA LYS A 226 -1.42 7.81 15.13
C LYS A 226 -0.38 6.72 14.87
N HIS A 227 -0.35 6.19 13.65
CA HIS A 227 0.52 5.09 13.24
C HIS A 227 1.73 5.50 12.39
N CYS A 228 1.97 6.81 12.22
CA CYS A 228 3.19 7.27 11.52
C CYS A 228 4.39 7.41 12.46
N HIS A 229 5.58 7.31 11.87
CA HIS A 229 6.87 7.53 12.53
C HIS A 229 7.39 8.95 12.27
N LEU A 230 7.03 9.49 11.10
CA LEU A 230 7.37 10.84 10.66
C LEU A 230 6.14 11.51 10.09
N ALA A 231 5.80 12.69 10.61
CA ALA A 231 4.82 13.59 10.01
C ALA A 231 5.55 14.70 9.25
N VAL A 232 5.24 14.87 7.97
CA VAL A 232 5.79 15.94 7.14
C VAL A 232 4.68 16.94 6.82
N ILE A 233 4.79 18.14 7.39
CA ILE A 233 3.83 19.22 7.14
C ILE A 233 4.18 19.85 5.80
N THR A 234 3.24 19.80 4.85
CA THR A 234 3.37 20.35 3.50
C THR A 234 2.60 21.65 3.36
N LYS A 235 2.83 22.39 2.29
CA LYS A 235 2.15 23.67 1.98
C LYS A 235 2.27 24.71 3.09
N VAL A 236 3.38 24.71 3.80
CA VAL A 236 3.62 25.65 4.92
C VAL A 236 3.75 27.10 4.48
N ASP A 237 4.05 27.32 3.21
CA ASP A 237 4.06 28.63 2.54
C ASP A 237 2.68 29.28 2.41
N LEU A 238 1.60 28.50 2.61
CA LEU A 238 0.22 28.97 2.52
C LEU A 238 -0.44 29.25 3.88
N VAL A 239 0.32 29.10 4.98
CA VAL A 239 -0.18 29.31 6.34
C VAL A 239 0.78 30.20 7.15
N ASP A 240 0.26 30.86 8.18
CA ASP A 240 1.07 31.65 9.09
C ASP A 240 1.78 30.81 10.16
N ALA A 241 2.65 31.45 10.91
CA ALA A 241 3.43 30.79 11.98
C ALA A 241 2.55 30.29 13.14
N GLU A 242 1.44 30.96 13.42
CA GLU A 242 0.48 30.57 14.45
C GLU A 242 -0.22 29.27 14.07
N ARG A 243 -0.74 29.19 12.83
CA ARG A 243 -1.36 27.97 12.30
C ARG A 243 -0.37 26.79 12.31
N LEU A 244 0.87 27.02 11.91
CA LEU A 244 1.91 25.99 11.93
C LEU A 244 2.20 25.50 13.35
N SER A 245 2.20 26.38 14.34
CA SER A 245 2.37 26.03 15.75
C SER A 245 1.22 25.17 16.25
N GLN A 246 -0.03 25.56 15.97
CA GLN A 246 -1.23 24.80 16.31
C GLN A 246 -1.23 23.39 15.67
N LEU A 247 -0.78 23.29 14.41
CA LEU A 247 -0.63 22.02 13.70
C LEU A 247 0.36 21.08 14.42
N ARG A 248 1.54 21.59 14.77
CA ARG A 248 2.57 20.83 15.49
C ARG A 248 2.06 20.34 16.82
N GLU A 249 1.36 21.19 17.57
CA GLU A 249 0.79 20.83 18.86
C GLU A 249 -0.28 19.74 18.68
N LYS A 250 -1.18 19.89 17.73
CA LYS A 250 -2.22 18.89 17.45
C LYS A 250 -1.65 17.54 17.04
N ILE A 251 -0.63 17.52 16.19
CA ILE A 251 0.05 16.29 15.80
C ILE A 251 0.67 15.61 17.02
N ARG A 252 1.33 16.37 17.91
CA ARG A 252 1.92 15.82 19.14
C ARG A 252 0.89 15.29 20.13
N GLN A 253 -0.31 15.89 20.17
CA GLN A 253 -1.43 15.36 20.98
C GLN A 253 -1.90 14.00 20.47
N ILE A 254 -1.92 13.80 19.14
CA ILE A 254 -2.35 12.54 18.51
C ILE A 254 -1.24 11.48 18.61
N ASN A 255 0.00 11.87 18.30
CA ASN A 255 1.15 10.97 18.29
C ASN A 255 2.38 11.66 18.91
N PRO A 256 2.58 11.54 20.21
CA PRO A 256 3.72 12.16 20.91
C PRO A 256 5.09 11.65 20.45
N ALA A 257 5.15 10.42 19.94
CA ALA A 257 6.40 9.77 19.55
C ALA A 257 6.82 10.09 18.11
N CYS A 258 5.92 10.65 17.28
CA CYS A 258 6.27 10.90 15.89
C CYS A 258 7.21 12.10 15.75
N ARG A 259 8.17 11.97 14.84
CA ARG A 259 9.01 13.09 14.42
C ARG A 259 8.21 14.00 13.51
N ILE A 260 8.38 15.32 13.65
CA ILE A 260 7.66 16.32 12.85
C ILE A 260 8.67 17.15 12.07
N GLU A 261 8.55 17.11 10.75
CA GLU A 261 9.32 17.91 9.80
C GLU A 261 8.40 18.81 8.98
N VAL A 262 8.96 19.83 8.36
CA VAL A 262 8.24 20.70 7.43
C VAL A 262 8.89 20.61 6.05
N SER A 263 8.03 20.52 5.03
CA SER A 263 8.46 20.63 3.64
C SER A 263 8.02 22.00 3.12
N SER A 264 8.97 22.90 2.93
CA SER A 264 8.71 24.11 2.16
C SER A 264 8.54 23.73 0.69
N ASN A 265 7.55 24.28 0.00
CA ASN A 265 7.49 24.24 -1.46
C ASN A 265 8.57 25.16 -2.06
N ALA A 266 9.75 25.17 -1.50
CA ALA A 266 10.86 25.80 -2.18
C ALA A 266 11.02 25.10 -3.53
N ASN A 267 10.79 25.86 -4.59
CA ASN A 267 10.96 25.54 -6.00
C ASN A 267 12.20 24.70 -6.27
#